data_81b47d08d4639985f3eeac55cc08afe6
#
_entry.id   81b47d08d4639985f3eeac55cc08afe6
#
_cell.length_a   1.000
_cell.length_b   1.000
_cell.length_c   1.000
_cell.angle_alpha   90.00
_cell.angle_beta   90.00
_cell.angle_gamma   90.00
#
_symmetry.space_group_name_H-M   'P 1'
#
loop_
_entity.id
_entity.type
_entity.pdbx_description
1 polymer ?
#
loop_
_entity_poly.entity_id
_entity_poly.type
_entity_poly.pdbx_seq_one_letter_code
_entity_poly.pdbx_strand_id
1 'polypeptide(L)'
;MKKTLTVLALLAALPAGMAFADDDCTVPLANWQPRAAVERLAQDNGWTLRRIKIDDGCYEVKGRDATGREIKAKIDPATLRVIKLKYK
;
A
#
# COMPACT_ATOMS: atom_id res chain seq x y z
N MET A 1 24.23 20.75 26.11
CA MET A 1 24.23 20.51 25.84
C MET A 1 23.94 19.74 25.22
N LYS A 2 23.97 19.69 25.18
CA LYS A 2 23.82 19.16 24.69
C LYS A 2 23.16 18.52 23.95
N LYS A 3 23.03 18.62 23.83
CA LYS A 3 22.50 18.26 23.22
C LYS A 3 22.14 17.66 22.31
N THR A 4 22.18 17.72 22.21
CA THR A 4 21.91 17.35 21.51
C THR A 4 21.76 16.71 20.61
N LEU A 5 21.77 16.69 20.50
CA LEU A 5 21.67 16.25 19.78
C LEU A 5 21.36 15.50 19.06
N THR A 6 21.32 15.43 19.10
CA THR A 6 21.11 14.83 18.56
C THR A 6 20.55 14.27 17.78
N VAL A 7 20.44 14.32 17.75
CA VAL A 7 20.03 13.88 17.13
C VAL A 7 19.65 13.38 16.27
N LEU A 8 19.74 13.52 16.18
CA LEU A 8 19.45 13.23 15.44
C LEU A 8 19.28 12.58 14.70
N ALA A 9 19.40 12.57 14.72
CA ALA A 9 19.36 12.03 14.15
C ALA A 9 18.81 11.45 13.64
N LEU A 10 18.73 11.48 13.68
CA LEU A 10 18.27 10.99 13.27
C LEU A 10 17.72 10.53 12.55
N LEU A 11 17.60 10.71 12.51
CA LEU A 11 17.13 10.36 11.97
C LEU A 11 16.99 9.90 11.14
N ALA A 12 17.13 9.99 11.09
CA ALA A 12 17.09 9.62 10.46
C ALA A 12 16.80 9.07 9.83
N ALA A 13 16.86 9.01 9.76
CA ALA A 13 16.74 8.60 9.27
C ALA A 13 16.10 8.04 8.82
N LEU A 14 15.88 8.02 8.71
CA LEU A 14 15.42 7.55 8.40
C LEU A 14 14.90 7.03 7.75
N PRO A 15 14.72 7.02 7.71
CA PRO A 15 14.36 6.56 7.07
C PRO A 15 14.01 6.21 6.27
N ALA A 16 14.09 6.44 5.99
CA ALA A 16 14.01 6.37 5.24
C ALA A 16 13.87 5.71 4.63
N GLY A 17 13.89 5.48 4.36
CA GLY A 17 13.90 4.84 3.76
C GLY A 17 13.30 4.21 3.52
N MET A 18 12.97 4.15 3.66
CA MET A 18 12.45 3.53 3.30
C MET A 18 11.85 3.28 2.61
N ALA A 19 11.83 3.58 2.56
CA ALA A 19 11.17 3.32 1.98
C ALA A 19 11.18 3.01 0.84
N PHE A 20 11.35 2.84 0.32
CA PHE A 20 11.27 2.64 -0.67
C PHE A 20 10.56 1.96 -1.09
N ALA A 21 10.40 2.25 -1.20
CA ALA A 21 9.21 1.84 -1.65
C ALA A 21 9.21 0.91 -2.78
N ASP A 22 9.35 -0.25 -2.46
CA ASP A 22 9.22 -1.27 -3.40
C ASP A 22 7.81 -1.47 -3.81
N ASP A 23 7.60 -1.80 -5.07
CA ASP A 23 6.30 -2.21 -5.55
C ASP A 23 6.02 -3.66 -5.24
N ASP A 24 6.97 -4.35 -4.63
CA ASP A 24 6.85 -5.77 -4.34
C ASP A 24 6.46 -5.97 -2.90
N CYS A 25 5.73 -7.04 -2.66
CA CYS A 25 5.37 -7.43 -1.30
C CYS A 25 6.00 -8.77 -0.98
N THR A 26 6.41 -8.94 0.26
CA THR A 26 7.07 -10.17 0.68
C THR A 26 6.41 -10.76 1.92
N VAL A 27 5.11 -10.66 2.01
CA VAL A 27 4.36 -11.13 3.17
C VAL A 27 4.11 -12.63 3.05
N PRO A 28 4.41 -13.41 4.09
CA PRO A 28 4.05 -14.83 4.09
C PRO A 28 2.56 -15.00 3.91
N LEU A 29 2.18 -15.99 3.12
CA LEU A 29 0.78 -16.21 2.78
C LEU A 29 -0.10 -16.35 4.02
N ALA A 30 0.41 -16.93 5.08
CA ALA A 30 -0.35 -17.11 6.30
C ALA A 30 -0.78 -15.79 6.94
N ASN A 31 -0.12 -14.70 6.58
CA ASN A 31 -0.42 -13.38 7.14
C ASN A 31 -1.28 -12.52 6.21
N TRP A 32 -1.73 -13.09 5.10
CA TRP A 32 -2.53 -12.34 4.14
C TRP A 32 -3.95 -12.15 4.64
N GLN A 33 -4.50 -10.99 4.41
CA GLN A 33 -5.91 -10.73 4.60
C GLN A 33 -6.68 -11.33 3.41
N PRO A 34 -7.94 -11.73 3.62
CA PRO A 34 -8.71 -12.31 2.52
C PRO A 34 -9.14 -11.26 1.51
N ARG A 35 -9.55 -11.75 0.33
CA ARG A 35 -10.05 -10.85 -0.72
C ARG A 35 -11.19 -9.96 -0.22
N ALA A 36 -12.03 -10.49 0.65
CA ALA A 36 -13.14 -9.71 1.18
C ALA A 36 -12.66 -8.44 1.89
N ALA A 37 -11.47 -8.51 2.50
CA ALA A 37 -10.91 -7.33 3.16
C ALA A 37 -10.49 -6.28 2.14
N VAL A 38 -9.99 -6.74 0.97
CA VAL A 38 -9.63 -5.82 -0.11
C VAL A 38 -10.89 -5.16 -0.67
N GLU A 39 -11.95 -5.93 -0.79
CA GLU A 39 -13.23 -5.39 -1.27
C GLU A 39 -13.76 -4.35 -0.31
N ARG A 40 -13.62 -4.59 0.98
CA ARG A 40 -14.03 -3.63 1.99
C ARG A 40 -13.20 -2.35 1.90
N LEU A 41 -11.90 -2.50 1.72
CA LEU A 41 -11.02 -1.35 1.54
C LEU A 41 -11.47 -0.51 0.35
N ALA A 42 -11.83 -1.17 -0.75
CA ALA A 42 -12.28 -0.47 -1.94
C ALA A 42 -13.56 0.31 -1.65
N GLN A 43 -14.50 -0.33 -0.96
CA GLN A 43 -15.75 0.34 -0.60
C GLN A 43 -15.48 1.57 0.26
N ASP A 44 -14.59 1.42 1.23
CA ASP A 44 -14.27 2.52 2.14
C ASP A 44 -13.64 3.70 1.39
N ASN A 45 -12.97 3.43 0.28
CA ASN A 45 -12.34 4.47 -0.52
C ASN A 45 -13.23 4.97 -1.66
N GLY A 46 -14.43 4.42 -1.78
CA GLY A 46 -15.32 4.82 -2.85
C GLY A 46 -14.95 4.26 -4.20
N TRP A 47 -14.16 3.18 -4.22
CA TRP A 47 -13.72 2.55 -5.46
C TRP A 47 -14.73 1.51 -5.90
N THR A 48 -14.93 1.40 -7.21
CA THR A 48 -15.68 0.32 -7.81
C THR A 48 -14.68 -0.61 -8.46
N LEU A 49 -14.50 -1.80 -7.90
CA LEU A 49 -13.49 -2.72 -8.40
C LEU A 49 -14.01 -3.51 -9.57
N ARG A 50 -13.13 -3.70 -10.55
CA ARG A 50 -13.39 -4.55 -11.67
C ARG A 50 -12.61 -5.86 -11.55
N ARG A 51 -11.49 -5.82 -10.83
CA ARG A 51 -10.58 -6.95 -10.80
C ARG A 51 -9.68 -6.88 -9.59
N ILE A 52 -9.47 -8.03 -8.99
CA ILE A 52 -8.48 -8.20 -7.92
C ILE A 52 -7.59 -9.34 -8.35
N LYS A 53 -6.30 -9.12 -8.36
CA LYS A 53 -5.35 -10.19 -8.64
C LYS A 53 -4.13 -10.05 -7.77
N ILE A 54 -3.22 -11.02 -7.88
CA ILE A 54 -1.96 -11.01 -7.14
C ILE A 54 -0.86 -10.70 -8.12
N ASP A 55 -0.04 -9.75 -7.79
CA ASP A 55 1.06 -9.33 -8.65
C ASP A 55 2.24 -8.93 -7.78
N ASP A 56 3.40 -9.53 -8.03
CA ASP A 56 4.61 -9.25 -7.26
C ASP A 56 4.41 -9.43 -5.76
N GLY A 57 3.62 -10.42 -5.37
CA GLY A 57 3.37 -10.70 -3.97
C GLY A 57 2.40 -9.77 -3.28
N CYS A 58 1.80 -8.84 -4.01
CA CYS A 58 0.82 -7.90 -3.49
C CYS A 58 -0.55 -8.20 -4.08
N TYR A 59 -1.60 -7.68 -3.46
CA TYR A 59 -2.87 -7.58 -4.15
C TYR A 59 -2.78 -6.43 -5.13
N GLU A 60 -3.32 -6.63 -6.31
CA GLU A 60 -3.44 -5.56 -7.29
C GLU A 60 -4.89 -5.44 -7.69
N VAL A 61 -5.45 -4.23 -7.59
CA VAL A 61 -6.83 -4.00 -7.95
C VAL A 61 -6.90 -3.04 -9.11
N LYS A 62 -7.90 -3.24 -9.95
CA LYS A 62 -8.23 -2.35 -11.04
C LYS A 62 -9.69 -1.99 -10.93
N GLY A 63 -10.01 -0.74 -11.20
CA GLY A 63 -11.37 -0.28 -11.13
C GLY A 63 -11.44 1.21 -11.37
N ARG A 64 -12.42 1.84 -10.73
CA ARG A 64 -12.61 3.29 -10.85
C ARG A 64 -12.73 3.88 -9.46
N ASP A 65 -12.24 5.10 -9.32
CA ASP A 65 -12.39 5.81 -8.05
C ASP A 65 -13.77 6.47 -7.98
N ALA A 66 -14.00 7.22 -6.90
CA ALA A 66 -15.29 7.85 -6.66
C ALA A 66 -15.67 8.88 -7.73
N THR A 67 -14.69 9.40 -8.45
CA THR A 67 -14.95 10.36 -9.51
C THR A 67 -15.06 9.72 -10.88
N GLY A 68 -14.93 8.40 -10.95
CA GLY A 68 -15.04 7.67 -12.20
C GLY A 68 -13.74 7.49 -12.96
N ARG A 69 -12.62 7.92 -12.39
CA ARG A 69 -11.31 7.74 -13.05
C ARG A 69 -10.84 6.31 -12.90
N GLU A 70 -10.26 5.79 -13.95
CA GLU A 70 -9.67 4.45 -13.87
C GLU A 70 -8.45 4.47 -12.98
N ILE A 71 -8.36 3.48 -12.11
CA ILE A 71 -7.24 3.35 -11.19
C ILE A 71 -6.70 1.94 -11.21
N LYS A 72 -5.45 1.84 -10.80
CA LYS A 72 -4.77 0.59 -10.56
C LYS A 72 -3.97 0.78 -9.28
N ALA A 73 -4.20 -0.08 -8.31
CA ALA A 73 -3.56 0.07 -7.01
C ALA A 73 -2.91 -1.23 -6.59
N LYS A 74 -1.74 -1.12 -5.95
CA LYS A 74 -1.10 -2.23 -5.29
C LYS A 74 -1.29 -2.07 -3.80
N ILE A 75 -1.62 -3.17 -3.14
CA ILE A 75 -2.04 -3.16 -1.74
C ILE A 75 -1.25 -4.23 -1.00
N ASP A 76 -0.68 -3.84 0.14
CA ASP A 76 0.02 -4.77 1.01
C ASP A 76 -0.98 -5.80 1.52
N PRO A 77 -0.75 -7.09 1.30
CA PRO A 77 -1.75 -8.09 1.65
C PRO A 77 -1.92 -8.31 3.14
N ALA A 78 -0.97 -7.88 3.96
CA ALA A 78 -1.09 -8.05 5.40
C ALA A 78 -1.76 -6.85 6.06
N THR A 79 -1.35 -5.65 5.68
CA THR A 79 -1.82 -4.42 6.33
C THR A 79 -2.93 -3.73 5.56
N LEU A 80 -3.11 -4.09 4.29
CA LEU A 80 -4.03 -3.46 3.36
C LEU A 80 -3.68 -2.02 3.07
N ARG A 81 -2.42 -1.65 3.31
CA ARG A 81 -1.96 -0.32 2.97
C ARG A 81 -1.80 -0.22 1.47
N VAL A 82 -2.26 0.88 0.90
CA VAL A 82 -2.09 1.14 -0.53
C VAL A 82 -0.66 1.59 -0.75
N ILE A 83 0.11 0.74 -1.43
CA ILE A 83 1.53 0.99 -1.67
C ILE A 83 1.70 1.87 -2.88
N LYS A 84 0.86 1.69 -3.88
CA LYS A 84 0.99 2.40 -5.13
C LYS A 84 -0.39 2.61 -5.73
N LEU A 85 -0.64 3.79 -6.21
CA LEU A 85 -1.91 4.13 -6.85
C LEU A 85 -1.61 4.87 -8.13
N LYS A 86 -2.11 4.33 -9.24
CA LYS A 86 -1.94 4.94 -10.55
C LYS A 86 -3.30 5.29 -11.13
N TYR A 87 -3.34 6.40 -11.82
CA TYR A 87 -4.51 6.82 -12.58
C TYR A 87 -4.23 6.64 -14.05
N LYS A 88 -5.26 6.31 -14.78
CA LYS A 88 -5.12 6.16 -16.23
C LYS A 88 -5.81 7.27 -16.99
#